data_842f564b6d5942f44f52501b30fa7e80
#
_entry.id   842f564b6d5942f44f52501b30fa7e80
#
_cell.length_a   1.000
_cell.length_b   1.000
_cell.length_c   1.000
_cell.angle_alpha   90.00
_cell.angle_beta   90.00
_cell.angle_gamma   90.00
#
_symmetry.space_group_name_H-M   'P 1'
#
loop_
_entity.id
_entity.type
_entity.pdbx_description
1 polymer ?
#
loop_
_entity_poly.entity_id
_entity_poly.type
_entity_poly.pdbx_seq_one_letter_code
_entity_poly.pdbx_strand_id
1 'polypeptide(L)'
;MDLTNKKILISDDSILARKQLKDIISRVGEGAEFIDASNGQEAIDKYKEFTPDITFLDIVMPVKDGIEAVKGIMEINNEADIIIVSSVGTQSQLKSAIEAGAKDFIQKPLDSSQVETLLQSHLG
;
A
#
# COMPACT_ATOMS: atom_id res chain seq x y z
N MET A 1 6.06 -9.01 15.74
CA MET A 1 4.77 -9.27 15.09
C MET A 1 4.92 -10.43 14.12
N ASP A 2 4.00 -11.36 14.12
CA ASP A 2 4.04 -12.50 13.21
C ASP A 2 3.17 -12.20 11.98
N LEU A 3 3.82 -12.14 10.81
CA LEU A 3 3.15 -11.88 9.54
C LEU A 3 3.11 -13.12 8.64
N THR A 4 3.31 -14.29 9.22
CA THR A 4 3.26 -15.54 8.48
C THR A 4 1.90 -15.70 7.80
N ASN A 5 1.91 -16.06 6.53
CA ASN A 5 0.73 -16.20 5.68
C ASN A 5 0.02 -14.89 5.34
N LYS A 6 0.60 -13.73 5.69
CA LYS A 6 0.08 -12.44 5.26
C LYS A 6 0.71 -12.05 3.93
N LYS A 7 -0.11 -11.58 3.00
CA LYS A 7 0.33 -11.08 1.70
C LYS A 7 0.23 -9.58 1.70
N ILE A 8 1.32 -8.91 1.34
CA ILE A 8 1.42 -7.45 1.35
C ILE A 8 1.77 -6.99 -0.05
N LEU A 9 0.86 -6.25 -0.69
CA LEU A 9 1.10 -5.64 -1.99
C LEU A 9 1.68 -4.24 -1.79
N ILE A 10 2.79 -3.95 -2.46
CA ILE A 10 3.44 -2.65 -2.42
C ILE A 10 3.54 -2.13 -3.85
N SER A 11 2.88 -1.00 -4.12
CA SER A 11 2.87 -0.37 -5.42
C SER A 11 3.53 1.00 -5.38
N ASP A 12 4.61 1.15 -6.13
CA ASP A 12 5.38 2.38 -6.28
C ASP A 12 6.24 2.21 -7.52
N ASP A 13 6.41 3.24 -8.33
CA ASP A 13 7.23 3.14 -9.53
C ASP A 13 8.73 3.13 -9.23
N SER A 14 9.12 3.44 -8.00
CA SER A 14 10.50 3.40 -7.54
C SER A 14 10.83 2.06 -6.89
N ILE A 15 11.77 1.32 -7.46
CA ILE A 15 12.27 0.07 -6.88
C ILE A 15 12.85 0.32 -5.49
N LEU A 16 13.58 1.43 -5.33
CA LEU A 16 14.17 1.79 -4.04
C LEU A 16 13.10 2.05 -2.98
N ALA A 17 12.05 2.79 -3.33
CA ALA A 17 10.96 3.08 -2.41
C ALA A 17 10.25 1.79 -1.96
N ARG A 18 10.01 0.87 -2.89
CA ARG A 18 9.42 -0.43 -2.54
C ARG A 18 10.32 -1.21 -1.57
N LYS A 19 11.63 -1.22 -1.85
CA LYS A 19 12.59 -1.90 -0.99
C LYS A 19 12.63 -1.30 0.42
N GLN A 20 12.63 0.02 0.52
CA GLN A 20 12.64 0.72 1.81
C GLN A 20 11.43 0.33 2.67
N LEU A 21 10.25 0.29 2.07
CA LEU A 21 9.05 -0.10 2.80
C LEU A 21 9.09 -1.57 3.23
N LYS A 22 9.53 -2.46 2.34
CA LYS A 22 9.72 -3.88 2.68
C LYS A 22 10.68 -4.07 3.85
N ASP A 23 11.80 -3.33 3.84
CA ASP A 23 12.80 -3.43 4.90
C ASP A 23 12.22 -2.99 6.25
N ILE A 24 11.43 -1.91 6.25
CA ILE A 24 10.77 -1.43 7.46
C ILE A 24 9.76 -2.46 7.96
N ILE A 25 8.93 -2.99 7.09
CA ILE A 25 7.93 -4.00 7.45
C ILE A 25 8.61 -5.25 8.00
N SER A 26 9.72 -5.66 7.38
CA SER A 26 10.47 -6.85 7.81
C SER A 26 11.08 -6.71 9.20
N ARG A 27 11.37 -5.47 9.63
CA ARG A 27 11.84 -5.21 11.00
C ARG A 27 10.71 -5.23 12.01
N VAL A 28 9.50 -4.90 11.59
CA VAL A 28 8.31 -4.87 12.45
C VAL A 28 7.74 -6.27 12.63
N GLY A 29 7.75 -7.07 11.58
CA GLY A 29 7.18 -8.42 11.62
C GLY A 29 7.85 -9.37 10.64
N GLU A 30 7.68 -10.66 10.87
CA GLU A 30 8.34 -11.71 10.10
C GLU A 30 7.34 -12.57 9.34
N GLY A 31 7.76 -13.06 8.19
CA GLY A 31 7.05 -14.10 7.45
C GLY A 31 6.10 -13.61 6.37
N ALA A 32 6.00 -12.31 6.15
CA ALA A 32 5.12 -11.77 5.12
C ALA A 32 5.59 -12.16 3.71
N GLU A 33 4.62 -12.41 2.83
CA GLU A 33 4.87 -12.54 1.40
C GLU A 33 4.64 -11.16 0.77
N PHE A 34 5.66 -10.64 0.07
CA PHE A 34 5.57 -9.35 -0.59
C PHE A 34 5.26 -9.52 -2.07
N ILE A 35 4.37 -8.66 -2.58
CA ILE A 35 4.01 -8.59 -3.99
C ILE A 35 4.29 -7.17 -4.45
N ASP A 36 5.03 -7.03 -5.54
CA ASP A 36 5.42 -5.73 -6.08
C ASP A 36 4.55 -5.33 -7.25
N ALA A 37 4.27 -4.03 -7.35
CA ALA A 37 3.67 -3.42 -8.53
C ALA A 37 4.37 -2.09 -8.81
N SER A 38 4.59 -1.77 -10.08
CA SER A 38 5.32 -0.58 -10.49
C SER A 38 4.42 0.55 -11.01
N ASN A 39 3.12 0.30 -11.11
CA ASN A 39 2.14 1.30 -11.52
C ASN A 39 0.75 0.89 -11.03
N GLY A 40 -0.23 1.79 -11.21
CA GLY A 40 -1.58 1.56 -10.71
C GLY A 40 -2.32 0.42 -11.39
N GLN A 41 -2.12 0.22 -12.69
CA GLN A 41 -2.75 -0.89 -13.39
C GLN A 41 -2.19 -2.23 -12.92
N GLU A 42 -0.88 -2.30 -12.73
CA GLU A 42 -0.22 -3.49 -12.21
C GLU A 42 -0.71 -3.80 -10.78
N ALA A 43 -0.93 -2.75 -9.96
CA ALA A 43 -1.47 -2.93 -8.62
C ALA A 43 -2.87 -3.56 -8.65
N ILE A 44 -3.72 -3.10 -9.56
CA ILE A 44 -5.06 -3.68 -9.73
C ILE A 44 -4.96 -5.15 -10.15
N ASP A 45 -4.12 -5.45 -11.13
CA ASP A 45 -3.94 -6.80 -11.64
C ASP A 45 -3.40 -7.74 -10.56
N LYS A 46 -2.42 -7.29 -9.79
CA LYS A 46 -1.83 -8.07 -8.69
C LYS A 46 -2.83 -8.27 -7.55
N TYR A 47 -3.64 -7.26 -7.26
CA TYR A 47 -4.68 -7.41 -6.25
C TYR A 47 -5.66 -8.51 -6.66
N LYS A 48 -6.08 -8.52 -7.90
CA LYS A 48 -7.01 -9.53 -8.42
C LYS A 48 -6.41 -10.94 -8.35
N GLU A 49 -5.12 -11.05 -8.67
CA GLU A 49 -4.42 -12.33 -8.69
C GLU A 49 -4.16 -12.90 -7.29
N PHE A 50 -3.68 -12.06 -6.38
CA PHE A 50 -3.17 -12.50 -5.08
C PHE A 50 -4.10 -12.21 -3.89
N THR A 51 -5.08 -11.32 -4.05
CA THR A 51 -5.97 -10.87 -2.97
C THR A 51 -5.21 -10.61 -1.67
N PRO A 52 -4.28 -9.63 -1.67
CA PRO A 52 -3.42 -9.38 -0.51
C PRO A 52 -4.22 -8.95 0.72
N ASP A 53 -3.64 -9.16 1.90
CA ASP A 53 -4.26 -8.78 3.16
C ASP A 53 -4.19 -7.28 3.41
N ILE A 54 -3.16 -6.62 2.88
CA ILE A 54 -3.01 -5.18 2.95
C ILE A 54 -2.29 -4.69 1.69
N THR A 55 -2.62 -3.49 1.23
CA THR A 55 -2.05 -2.90 0.01
C THR A 55 -1.55 -1.50 0.31
N PHE A 56 -0.28 -1.24 -0.01
CA PHE A 56 0.31 0.09 0.05
C PHE A 56 0.43 0.65 -1.35
N LEU A 57 -0.16 1.85 -1.57
CA LEU A 57 -0.15 2.50 -2.88
C LEU A 57 0.46 3.90 -2.77
N ASP A 58 1.47 4.19 -3.59
CA ASP A 58 1.90 5.57 -3.81
C ASP A 58 0.84 6.28 -4.64
N ILE A 59 0.70 7.59 -4.46
CA ILE A 59 -0.28 8.39 -5.22
C ILE A 59 0.23 8.61 -6.65
N VAL A 60 1.50 9.01 -6.81
CA VAL A 60 2.05 9.34 -8.13
C VAL A 60 2.69 8.11 -8.78
N MET A 61 2.01 7.55 -9.75
CA MET A 61 2.50 6.40 -10.51
C MET A 61 2.10 6.56 -11.97
N PRO A 62 2.87 5.99 -12.91
CA PRO A 62 2.51 6.03 -14.33
C PRO A 62 1.34 5.07 -14.64
N VAL A 63 0.80 5.16 -15.81
CA VAL A 63 -0.31 4.37 -16.35
C VAL A 63 -1.62 4.68 -15.63
N LYS A 64 -1.73 4.29 -14.35
CA LYS A 64 -2.79 4.70 -13.44
C LYS A 64 -2.16 5.14 -12.14
N ASP A 65 -2.61 6.27 -11.59
CA ASP A 65 -2.11 6.78 -10.32
C ASP A 65 -2.73 6.04 -9.13
N GLY A 66 -2.36 6.44 -7.91
CA GLY A 66 -2.83 5.77 -6.71
C GLY A 66 -4.34 5.89 -6.52
N ILE A 67 -4.94 7.01 -6.88
CA ILE A 67 -6.40 7.21 -6.74
C ILE A 67 -7.14 6.28 -7.70
N GLU A 68 -6.69 6.18 -8.95
CA GLU A 68 -7.27 5.26 -9.92
C GLU A 68 -7.10 3.82 -9.48
N ALA A 69 -5.95 3.48 -8.88
CA ALA A 69 -5.71 2.14 -8.35
C ALA A 69 -6.65 1.81 -7.20
N VAL A 70 -6.89 2.76 -6.27
CA VAL A 70 -7.87 2.57 -5.20
C VAL A 70 -9.23 2.23 -5.79
N LYS A 71 -9.69 3.01 -6.75
CA LYS A 71 -11.00 2.80 -7.38
C LYS A 71 -11.09 1.42 -8.04
N GLY A 72 -10.06 1.01 -8.77
CA GLY A 72 -10.04 -0.29 -9.42
C GLY A 72 -10.03 -1.46 -8.44
N ILE A 73 -9.27 -1.33 -7.36
CA ILE A 73 -9.23 -2.37 -6.32
C ILE A 73 -10.58 -2.45 -5.59
N MET A 74 -11.20 -1.30 -5.30
CA MET A 74 -12.49 -1.28 -4.62
C MET A 74 -13.60 -1.93 -5.46
N GLU A 75 -13.49 -1.90 -6.77
CA GLU A 75 -14.43 -2.63 -7.64
C GLU A 75 -14.28 -4.14 -7.51
N ILE A 76 -13.06 -4.62 -7.19
CA ILE A 76 -12.79 -6.05 -6.98
C ILE A 76 -13.25 -6.46 -5.59
N ASN A 77 -12.94 -5.66 -4.58
CA ASN A 77 -13.26 -5.94 -3.18
C ASN A 77 -13.46 -4.62 -2.43
N ASN A 78 -14.69 -4.28 -2.12
CA ASN A 78 -15.01 -3.02 -1.44
C ASN A 78 -14.60 -2.98 0.02
N GLU A 79 -14.05 -4.07 0.53
CA GLU A 79 -13.49 -4.16 1.89
C GLU A 79 -11.95 -4.20 1.87
N ALA A 80 -11.33 -3.96 0.73
CA ALA A 80 -9.88 -3.99 0.59
C ALA A 80 -9.21 -3.03 1.58
N ASP A 81 -8.14 -3.51 2.20
CA ASP A 81 -7.38 -2.72 3.18
C ASP A 81 -6.25 -1.99 2.45
N ILE A 82 -6.50 -0.75 2.09
CA ILE A 82 -5.61 0.05 1.25
C ILE A 82 -5.03 1.20 2.05
N ILE A 83 -3.70 1.30 2.04
CA ILE A 83 -2.94 2.34 2.72
C ILE A 83 -2.26 3.21 1.66
N ILE A 84 -2.49 4.50 1.69
CA ILE A 84 -1.83 5.44 0.78
C ILE A 84 -0.47 5.83 1.36
N VAL A 85 0.54 5.84 0.50
CA VAL A 85 1.86 6.36 0.84
C VAL A 85 2.00 7.71 0.15
N SER A 86 1.93 8.80 0.92
CA SER A 86 1.96 10.15 0.36
C SER A 86 3.31 10.81 0.54
N SER A 87 3.62 11.77 -0.33
CA SER A 87 4.80 12.62 -0.23
C SER A 87 4.37 14.09 -0.15
N VAL A 88 5.32 14.99 0.09
CA VAL A 88 5.03 16.41 0.30
C VAL A 88 4.17 17.01 -0.82
N GLY A 89 4.40 16.64 -2.07
CA GLY A 89 3.66 17.18 -3.21
C GLY A 89 2.28 16.58 -3.46
N THR A 90 1.87 15.57 -2.68
CA THR A 90 0.63 14.83 -2.95
C THR A 90 -0.43 14.93 -1.85
N GLN A 91 -0.22 15.80 -0.86
CA GLN A 91 -1.14 15.92 0.27
C GLN A 91 -2.53 16.37 -0.15
N SER A 92 -2.66 17.22 -1.18
CA SER A 92 -3.95 17.66 -1.68
C SER A 92 -4.76 16.53 -2.32
N GLN A 93 -4.10 15.45 -2.74
CA GLN A 93 -4.74 14.28 -3.36
C GLN A 93 -5.14 13.22 -2.35
N LEU A 94 -4.64 13.32 -1.12
CA LEU A 94 -4.92 12.33 -0.08
C LEU A 94 -6.40 12.22 0.23
N LYS A 95 -7.09 13.36 0.31
CA LYS A 95 -8.53 13.37 0.56
C LYS A 95 -9.29 12.60 -0.51
N SER A 96 -8.93 12.79 -1.78
CA SER A 96 -9.56 12.07 -2.89
C SER A 96 -9.32 10.55 -2.79
N ALA A 97 -8.13 10.15 -2.36
CA ALA A 97 -7.81 8.73 -2.18
C ALA A 97 -8.64 8.10 -1.06
N ILE A 98 -8.79 8.80 0.06
CA ILE A 98 -9.63 8.34 1.18
C ILE A 98 -11.09 8.26 0.75
N GLU A 99 -11.59 9.26 0.04
CA GLU A 99 -12.97 9.25 -0.48
C GLU A 99 -13.19 8.11 -1.47
N ALA A 100 -12.15 7.72 -2.21
CA ALA A 100 -12.24 6.61 -3.15
C ALA A 100 -12.25 5.24 -2.46
N GLY A 101 -11.86 5.16 -1.19
CA GLY A 101 -11.93 3.93 -0.40
C GLY A 101 -10.68 3.55 0.37
N ALA A 102 -9.59 4.31 0.29
CA ALA A 102 -8.40 4.03 1.10
C ALA A 102 -8.74 4.15 2.59
N LYS A 103 -8.18 3.27 3.39
CA LYS A 103 -8.51 3.16 4.82
C LYS A 103 -7.60 3.99 5.71
N ASP A 104 -6.38 4.26 5.25
CA ASP A 104 -5.38 4.94 6.08
C ASP A 104 -4.28 5.49 5.18
N PHE A 105 -3.32 6.18 5.77
CA PHE A 105 -2.18 6.70 5.01
C PHE A 105 -0.93 6.78 5.90
N ILE A 106 0.22 6.78 5.25
CA ILE A 106 1.51 7.12 5.86
C ILE A 106 2.21 8.12 4.94
N GLN A 107 3.14 8.90 5.49
CA GLN A 107 3.85 9.92 4.74
C GLN A 107 5.34 9.59 4.63
N LYS A 108 5.93 9.95 3.49
CA LYS A 108 7.38 9.92 3.32
C LYS A 108 8.00 11.18 3.95
N PRO A 109 9.15 11.08 4.59
CA PRO A 109 9.98 9.89 4.77
C PRO A 109 9.33 8.90 5.73
N LEU A 110 9.51 7.60 5.46
CA LEU A 110 8.85 6.54 6.24
C LEU A 110 9.41 6.46 7.66
N ASP A 111 8.50 6.28 8.61
CA ASP A 111 8.81 6.14 10.03
C ASP A 111 8.44 4.73 10.49
N SER A 112 9.41 3.99 11.00
CA SER A 112 9.20 2.60 11.45
C SER A 112 8.08 2.47 12.48
N SER A 113 7.99 3.40 13.44
CA SER A 113 6.96 3.32 14.47
C SER A 113 5.56 3.57 13.92
N GLN A 114 5.44 4.44 12.93
CA GLN A 114 4.17 4.68 12.25
C GLN A 114 3.73 3.45 11.46
N VAL A 115 4.65 2.82 10.74
CA VAL A 115 4.37 1.58 10.00
C VAL A 115 3.98 0.46 10.96
N GLU A 116 4.68 0.32 12.09
CA GLU A 116 4.37 -0.69 13.10
C GLU A 116 2.97 -0.50 13.66
N THR A 117 2.62 0.72 14.06
CA THR A 117 1.29 1.05 14.59
C THR A 117 0.21 0.70 13.58
N LEU A 118 0.42 1.04 12.32
CA LEU A 118 -0.52 0.79 11.25
C LEU A 118 -0.69 -0.71 11.00
N LEU A 119 0.40 -1.47 10.96
CA LEU A 119 0.33 -2.91 10.76
C LEU A 119 -0.38 -3.62 11.92
N GLN A 120 -0.13 -3.20 13.15
CA GLN A 120 -0.82 -3.74 14.31
C GLN A 120 -2.31 -3.44 14.27
N SER A 121 -2.68 -2.25 13.81
CA SER A 121 -4.08 -1.84 13.69
C SER A 121 -4.82 -2.62 12.60
N HIS A 122 -4.16 -2.90 11.48
CA HIS A 122 -4.81 -3.51 10.31
C HIS A 122 -4.64 -5.03 10.22
N LEU A 123 -3.54 -5.58 10.72
CA LEU A 123 -3.22 -7.01 10.63
C LEU A 123 -3.08 -7.70 11.99
N GLY A 124 -3.08 -6.94 13.05
CA GLY A 124 -2.89 -7.46 14.41
C GLY A 124 -4.08 -8.13 15.06
#